data_4732083617813639684d7fa4cbce8857
#
_entry.id   4732083617813639684d7fa4cbce8857
#
_cell.length_a   1.000
_cell.length_b   1.000
_cell.length_c   1.000
_cell.angle_alpha   90.00
_cell.angle_beta   90.00
_cell.angle_gamma   90.00
#
_symmetry.space_group_name_H-M   'P 1'
#
loop_
_entity.id
_entity.type
_entity.pdbx_description
1 polymer ?
#
loop_
_entity_poly.entity_id
_entity_poly.type
_entity_poly.pdbx_seq_one_letter_code
_entity_poly.pdbx_strand_id
1 'polypeptide(L)'
;PVNDSQDQGDVWQVNVKSGDCEDFALTKRDHLIAMGWSPKALRIAVTKTPYGEGHAVLVVKTDHGDLVLDNRTNAIKGWKDTDLRWLMIQSGDNPRVWYEL
;
A
#
# COMPACT_ATOMS: atom_id res chain seq x y z
N PRO A 1 11.46 12.67 -4.78
CA PRO A 1 11.89 13.19 -3.48
C PRO A 1 11.16 12.50 -2.36
N VAL A 2 11.84 12.40 -1.29
CA VAL A 2 11.28 11.80 -0.10
C VAL A 2 10.71 12.91 0.77
N ASN A 3 9.46 12.76 1.11
CA ASN A 3 8.79 13.64 2.05
C ASN A 3 8.38 12.79 3.25
N ASP A 4 9.14 12.87 4.32
CA ASP A 4 8.89 12.06 5.50
C ASP A 4 7.68 12.57 6.23
N SER A 5 6.61 11.81 6.18
CA SER A 5 5.46 12.07 7.03
C SER A 5 5.64 11.28 8.32
N GLN A 6 5.67 11.98 9.43
CA GLN A 6 5.83 11.38 10.74
C GLN A 6 4.50 10.98 11.36
N ASP A 7 3.41 11.43 10.78
CA ASP A 7 2.08 11.22 11.33
C ASP A 7 1.26 10.33 10.42
N GLN A 8 1.13 9.09 10.84
CA GLN A 8 0.38 8.09 10.10
C GLN A 8 -1.11 8.44 9.98
N GLY A 9 -1.65 9.16 10.97
CA GLY A 9 -3.03 9.60 10.93
C GLY A 9 -3.29 10.55 9.77
N ASP A 10 -2.32 11.41 9.45
CA ASP A 10 -2.46 12.36 8.34
C ASP A 10 -2.59 11.65 7.01
N VAL A 11 -1.87 10.53 6.84
CA VAL A 11 -1.92 9.75 5.61
C VAL A 11 -3.32 9.16 5.41
N TRP A 12 -3.89 8.58 6.45
CA TRP A 12 -5.22 7.98 6.38
C TRP A 12 -6.33 9.00 6.22
N GLN A 13 -6.04 10.26 6.52
CA GLN A 13 -6.98 11.35 6.27
C GLN A 13 -7.01 11.80 4.82
N VAL A 14 -6.11 11.30 3.98
CA VAL A 14 -6.19 11.52 2.53
C VAL A 14 -7.35 10.67 2.01
N ASN A 15 -8.51 11.12 2.25
CA ASN A 15 -9.80 10.71 1.68
C ASN A 15 -9.87 9.28 1.11
N VAL A 16 -9.47 8.31 1.91
CA VAL A 16 -9.68 6.89 1.58
C VAL A 16 -11.13 6.58 1.94
N LYS A 17 -11.94 6.31 0.92
CA LYS A 17 -13.39 6.24 1.09
C LYS A 17 -13.89 5.00 1.79
N SER A 18 -13.15 3.91 1.71
CA SER A 18 -13.62 2.64 2.23
C SER A 18 -12.63 2.08 3.23
N GLY A 19 -13.09 1.77 4.43
CA GLY A 19 -12.31 1.03 5.40
C GLY A 19 -11.99 -0.38 4.92
N ASP A 20 -12.75 -0.91 3.96
CA ASP A 20 -12.56 -2.28 3.46
C ASP A 20 -11.20 -2.45 2.77
N CYS A 21 -10.74 -1.46 2.01
CA CYS A 21 -9.45 -1.56 1.34
C CYS A 21 -8.30 -1.53 2.35
N GLU A 22 -8.41 -0.71 3.40
CA GLU A 22 -7.43 -0.67 4.47
C GLU A 22 -7.40 -1.99 5.24
N ASP A 23 -8.58 -2.50 5.62
CA ASP A 23 -8.69 -3.76 6.34
C ASP A 23 -8.13 -4.91 5.51
N PHE A 24 -8.42 -4.94 4.22
CA PHE A 24 -7.89 -5.96 3.31
C PHE A 24 -6.35 -5.91 3.29
N ALA A 25 -5.78 -4.72 3.09
CA ALA A 25 -4.34 -4.55 3.00
C ALA A 25 -3.64 -4.95 4.30
N LEU A 26 -4.16 -4.53 5.44
CA LEU A 26 -3.61 -4.87 6.75
C LEU A 26 -3.74 -6.36 7.06
N THR A 27 -4.88 -6.96 6.73
CA THR A 27 -5.10 -8.39 6.94
C THR A 27 -4.15 -9.23 6.09
N LYS A 28 -3.99 -8.87 4.82
CA LYS A 28 -3.06 -9.57 3.94
C LYS A 28 -1.63 -9.43 4.43
N ARG A 29 -1.26 -8.25 4.90
CA ARG A 29 0.06 -8.01 5.48
C ARG A 29 0.31 -8.95 6.66
N ASP A 30 -0.63 -9.03 7.58
CA ASP A 30 -0.51 -9.90 8.76
C ASP A 30 -0.41 -11.37 8.36
N HIS A 31 -1.22 -11.82 7.41
CA HIS A 31 -1.17 -13.19 6.92
C HIS A 31 0.19 -13.52 6.32
N LEU A 32 0.74 -12.63 5.51
CA LEU A 32 2.03 -12.86 4.87
C LEU A 32 3.17 -12.89 5.88
N ILE A 33 3.12 -12.03 6.89
CA ILE A 33 4.09 -12.06 7.99
C ILE A 33 4.02 -13.40 8.71
N ALA A 34 2.81 -13.88 9.01
CA ALA A 34 2.61 -15.17 9.65
C ALA A 34 3.14 -16.33 8.81
N MET A 35 3.18 -16.18 7.49
CA MET A 35 3.72 -17.16 6.57
C MET A 35 5.24 -17.06 6.39
N GLY A 36 5.89 -16.14 7.07
CA GLY A 36 7.34 -16.01 7.03
C GLY A 36 7.89 -14.88 6.17
N TRP A 37 7.02 -14.05 5.58
CA TRP A 37 7.48 -12.90 4.81
C TRP A 37 8.06 -11.83 5.72
N SER A 38 9.12 -11.18 5.27
CA SER A 38 9.70 -10.07 6.02
C SER A 38 8.75 -8.87 6.05
N PRO A 39 8.51 -8.27 7.21
CA PRO A 39 7.70 -7.05 7.29
C PRO A 39 8.25 -5.91 6.40
N LYS A 40 9.54 -5.87 6.18
CA LYS A 40 10.17 -4.84 5.34
C LYS A 40 9.76 -4.93 3.87
N ALA A 41 9.33 -6.10 3.43
CA ALA A 41 8.89 -6.33 2.06
C ALA A 41 7.41 -6.01 1.86
N LEU A 42 6.68 -5.73 2.93
CA LEU A 42 5.22 -5.56 2.91
C LEU A 42 4.88 -4.12 3.29
N ARG A 43 4.42 -3.34 2.33
CA ARG A 43 4.21 -1.90 2.52
C ARG A 43 2.81 -1.50 2.09
N ILE A 44 2.14 -0.75 2.95
CA ILE A 44 0.86 -0.15 2.58
C ILE A 44 1.13 1.06 1.71
N ALA A 45 0.39 1.19 0.63
CA ALA A 45 0.45 2.36 -0.24
C ALA A 45 -0.92 3.02 -0.33
N VAL A 46 -0.92 4.34 -0.44
CA VAL A 46 -2.12 5.14 -0.66
C VAL A 46 -2.12 5.58 -2.13
N THR A 47 -3.23 5.36 -2.78
CA THR A 47 -3.39 5.59 -4.21
C THR A 47 -4.71 6.30 -4.49
N LYS A 48 -4.92 6.66 -5.75
CA LYS A 48 -6.24 7.05 -6.25
C LYS A 48 -6.67 6.10 -7.36
N THR A 49 -7.94 5.73 -7.33
CA THR A 49 -8.54 4.94 -8.40
C THR A 49 -8.80 5.81 -9.63
N PRO A 50 -9.11 5.20 -10.80
CA PRO A 50 -9.51 5.97 -11.99
C PRO A 50 -10.71 6.87 -11.77
N TYR A 51 -11.51 6.58 -10.75
CA TYR A 51 -12.69 7.38 -10.40
C TYR A 51 -12.35 8.53 -9.44
N GLY A 52 -11.06 8.73 -9.12
CA GLY A 52 -10.62 9.79 -8.24
C GLY A 52 -10.79 9.50 -6.75
N GLU A 53 -11.06 8.26 -6.38
CA GLU A 53 -11.27 7.87 -5.00
C GLU A 53 -9.96 7.47 -4.33
N GLY A 54 -9.76 7.89 -3.10
CA GLY A 54 -8.64 7.42 -2.28
C GLY A 54 -8.76 5.93 -2.04
N HIS A 55 -7.62 5.20 -2.14
CA HIS A 55 -7.61 3.75 -2.07
C HIS A 55 -6.27 3.26 -1.50
N ALA A 56 -6.34 2.26 -0.64
CA ALA A 56 -5.14 1.67 -0.04
C ALA A 56 -4.93 0.26 -0.59
N VAL A 57 -3.68 -0.07 -0.86
CA VAL A 57 -3.29 -1.40 -1.34
C VAL A 57 -2.06 -1.89 -0.59
N LEU A 58 -1.81 -3.19 -0.65
CA LEU A 58 -0.57 -3.77 -0.15
C LEU A 58 0.41 -3.94 -1.31
N VAL A 59 1.62 -3.45 -1.11
CA VAL A 59 2.72 -3.64 -2.06
C VAL A 59 3.68 -4.66 -1.46
N VAL A 60 4.00 -5.68 -2.24
CA VAL A 60 4.96 -6.72 -1.87
C VAL A 60 6.22 -6.52 -2.70
N LYS A 61 7.32 -6.19 -2.03
CA LYS A 61 8.63 -6.01 -2.68
C LYS A 61 9.24 -7.38 -2.92
N THR A 62 9.55 -7.68 -4.17
CA THR A 62 10.17 -8.95 -4.56
C THR A 62 11.35 -8.70 -5.47
N ASP A 63 12.16 -9.75 -5.69
CA ASP A 63 13.28 -9.70 -6.62
C ASP A 63 12.83 -9.51 -8.07
N HIS A 64 11.56 -9.79 -8.35
CA HIS A 64 10.97 -9.64 -9.68
C HIS A 64 10.14 -8.38 -9.81
N GLY A 65 10.29 -7.44 -8.89
CA GLY A 65 9.58 -6.17 -8.89
C GLY A 65 8.55 -6.09 -7.78
N ASP A 66 7.79 -5.01 -7.81
CA ASP A 66 6.78 -4.71 -6.80
C ASP A 66 5.42 -5.25 -7.25
N LEU A 67 4.86 -6.14 -6.45
CA LEU A 67 3.54 -6.71 -6.71
C LEU A 67 2.49 -6.02 -5.87
N VAL A 68 1.28 -5.91 -6.41
CA VAL A 68 0.18 -5.18 -5.76
C VAL A 68 -0.97 -6.12 -5.47
N LEU A 69 -1.40 -6.13 -4.21
CA LEU A 69 -2.60 -6.82 -3.77
C LEU A 69 -3.68 -5.77 -3.49
N ASP A 70 -4.77 -5.86 -4.23
CA ASP A 70 -5.85 -4.88 -4.26
C ASP A 70 -7.18 -5.60 -4.06
N ASN A 71 -7.99 -5.15 -3.11
CA ASN A 71 -9.28 -5.78 -2.82
C ASN A 71 -10.30 -5.67 -3.97
N ARG A 72 -10.03 -4.83 -4.96
CA ARG A 72 -10.93 -4.68 -6.13
C ARG A 72 -10.78 -5.81 -7.14
N THR A 73 -9.73 -6.62 -7.03
CA THR A 73 -9.43 -7.68 -7.98
C THR A 73 -8.73 -8.85 -7.31
N ASN A 74 -8.93 -10.04 -7.83
CA ASN A 74 -8.19 -11.24 -7.39
C ASN A 74 -6.84 -11.38 -8.09
N ALA A 75 -6.58 -10.58 -9.12
CA ALA A 75 -5.32 -10.64 -9.85
C ALA A 75 -4.22 -9.93 -9.07
N ILE A 76 -3.07 -10.58 -8.94
CA ILE A 76 -1.87 -9.97 -8.41
C ILE A 76 -1.13 -9.35 -9.59
N LYS A 77 -0.92 -8.05 -9.55
CA LYS A 77 -0.32 -7.30 -10.67
C LYS A 77 0.97 -6.64 -10.24
N GLY A 78 1.88 -6.47 -11.20
CA GLY A 78 2.99 -5.55 -11.02
C GLY A 78 2.47 -4.12 -10.89
N TRP A 79 3.18 -3.29 -10.14
CA TRP A 79 2.69 -1.93 -9.87
C TRP A 79 2.45 -1.11 -11.14
N LYS A 80 3.24 -1.35 -12.19
CA LYS A 80 3.11 -0.67 -13.47
C LYS A 80 1.87 -1.08 -14.26
N ASP A 81 1.32 -2.24 -13.93
CA ASP A 81 0.17 -2.80 -14.65
C ASP A 81 -1.16 -2.47 -13.98
N THR A 82 -1.11 -1.70 -12.89
CA THR A 82 -2.33 -1.26 -12.22
C THR A 82 -2.88 0.00 -12.87
N ASP A 83 -4.17 0.24 -12.64
CA ASP A 83 -4.86 1.46 -13.05
C ASP A 83 -4.77 2.57 -12.00
N LEU A 84 -3.92 2.39 -11.00
CA LEU A 84 -3.86 3.28 -9.84
C LEU A 84 -2.89 4.43 -10.06
N ARG A 85 -3.25 5.58 -9.50
CA ARG A 85 -2.35 6.72 -9.38
C ARG A 85 -1.71 6.66 -7.99
N TRP A 86 -0.41 6.50 -7.94
CA TRP A 86 0.34 6.31 -6.71
C TRP A 86 0.62 7.64 -6.02
N LEU A 87 0.32 7.72 -4.72
CA LEU A 87 0.50 8.94 -3.93
C LEU A 87 1.58 8.80 -2.88
N MET A 88 1.50 7.76 -2.05
CA MET A 88 2.43 7.54 -0.94
C MET A 88 2.64 6.07 -0.70
N ILE A 89 3.80 5.72 -0.14
CA ILE A 89 4.10 4.35 0.28
C ILE A 89 4.83 4.36 1.61
N GLN A 90 4.56 3.36 2.45
CA GLN A 90 5.28 3.19 3.70
C GLN A 90 6.76 2.86 3.47
N SER A 91 7.60 3.34 4.38
CA SER A 91 8.98 2.87 4.49
C SER A 91 9.01 1.40 4.87
N GLY A 92 9.96 0.64 4.34
CA GLY A 92 10.18 -0.74 4.74
C GLY A 92 10.75 -0.87 6.14
N ASP A 93 11.48 0.15 6.60
CA ASP A 93 12.17 0.11 7.90
C ASP A 93 11.30 0.61 9.04
N ASN A 94 10.39 1.54 8.77
CA ASN A 94 9.54 2.13 9.78
C ASN A 94 8.15 2.39 9.21
N PRO A 95 7.12 1.65 9.63
CA PRO A 95 5.76 1.83 9.10
C PRO A 95 5.13 3.18 9.42
N ARG A 96 5.75 3.97 10.28
CA ARG A 96 5.29 5.33 10.58
C ARG A 96 5.84 6.37 9.61
N VAL A 97 6.83 5.99 8.82
CA VAL A 97 7.44 6.88 7.83
C VAL A 97 6.83 6.59 6.46
N TRP A 98 6.40 7.63 5.79
CA TRP A 98 5.79 7.55 4.48
C TRP A 98 6.59 8.35 3.47
N TYR A 99 6.66 7.83 2.27
CA TYR A 99 7.34 8.49 1.16
C TYR A 99 6.32 8.93 0.13
N GLU A 100 6.46 10.14 -0.33
CA GLU A 100 5.66 10.69 -1.41
C GLU A 100 6.15 10.13 -2.75
N LEU A 101 5.22 9.77 -3.62
CA LEU A 101 5.52 9.18 -4.92
C LEU A 101 5.23 10.10 -6.09
#